data_a50e8857c38547f2bf1ea28919e40d92
#
_entry.id   a50e8857c38547f2bf1ea28919e40d92
#
_cell.length_a   1.000
_cell.length_b   1.000
_cell.length_c   1.000
_cell.angle_alpha   90.00
_cell.angle_beta   90.00
_cell.angle_gamma   90.00
#
_symmetry.space_group_name_H-M   'P 1'
#
loop_
_entity.id
_entity.type
_entity.pdbx_description
1 polymer ?
#
loop_
_entity_poly.entity_id
_entity_poly.type
_entity_poly.pdbx_seq_one_letter_code
_entity_poly.pdbx_strand_id
1 'polypeptide(L)'
;MNFLRRVAMHSHSCKFGQYPEAGWVSCAFGTVRASIALLVLLSLVHPSRASAANPDQDTALTGSRQRIEKLDYRMSGRLTRVESNGKRINYKFVAKGHWFPDGLRLLCEISGPGSAKTSLLLRMSVTGQVTIEAVLPGEKTASVLPFERWNDPLVGTDFSYEDMVENQFFWKNQEALPPEKFGARDCFVLKSKPGSQDRTYYDSVTTWIDRGILFPVHVVKTLRGTGQQKEFLYYGLRQVGGLWSATQVEAKQQGKPGSSLLVIEGGSGKAKLARKDFELSQFSALSEKEK
;
A
#
# COMPACT_ATOMS: atom_id res chain seq x y z
N MET A 1 -7.19 -38.34 -39.14
CA MET A 1 -7.50 -39.48 -38.26
C MET A 1 -8.14 -38.91 -37.00
N ASN A 2 -9.42 -39.26 -36.87
CA ASN A 2 -10.34 -38.82 -35.79
C ASN A 2 -9.91 -39.31 -34.41
N PHE A 3 -10.13 -38.51 -33.32
CA PHE A 3 -10.73 -39.00 -32.10
C PHE A 3 -11.36 -37.85 -31.29
N LEU A 4 -12.67 -37.73 -31.45
CA LEU A 4 -13.59 -37.04 -30.55
C LEU A 4 -13.83 -37.93 -29.30
N ARG A 5 -13.75 -37.42 -28.09
CA ARG A 5 -14.44 -37.98 -26.92
C ARG A 5 -15.24 -36.91 -26.19
N ARG A 6 -16.57 -37.08 -26.31
CA ARG A 6 -17.62 -36.47 -25.47
C ARG A 6 -17.49 -37.01 -24.06
N VAL A 7 -17.66 -36.17 -23.05
CA VAL A 7 -18.09 -36.58 -21.71
C VAL A 7 -19.33 -35.78 -21.31
N ALA A 8 -20.34 -36.54 -20.89
CA ALA A 8 -21.72 -36.11 -20.68
C ALA A 8 -21.95 -35.30 -19.42
N MET A 9 -22.89 -34.34 -19.52
CA MET A 9 -23.55 -33.68 -18.41
C MET A 9 -24.45 -34.65 -17.64
N HIS A 10 -24.32 -34.65 -16.29
CA HIS A 10 -25.36 -35.20 -15.40
C HIS A 10 -26.03 -34.03 -14.70
N SER A 11 -27.28 -33.83 -15.05
CA SER A 11 -28.23 -32.96 -14.36
C SER A 11 -28.84 -33.73 -13.20
N HIS A 12 -28.72 -33.23 -11.98
CA HIS A 12 -29.56 -33.68 -10.87
C HIS A 12 -30.65 -32.65 -10.60
N SER A 13 -31.88 -33.10 -10.95
CA SER A 13 -33.13 -32.48 -10.61
C SER A 13 -33.48 -32.73 -9.13
N CYS A 14 -33.67 -31.72 -8.32
CA CYS A 14 -34.30 -31.81 -7.01
C CYS A 14 -35.78 -31.54 -7.12
N LYS A 15 -36.57 -32.51 -6.71
CA LYS A 15 -38.04 -32.49 -6.64
C LYS A 15 -38.53 -31.67 -5.42
N PHE A 16 -39.55 -30.85 -5.68
CA PHE A 16 -40.41 -30.21 -4.69
C PHE A 16 -41.24 -31.27 -3.95
N GLY A 17 -41.24 -31.23 -2.62
CA GLY A 17 -42.18 -31.97 -1.76
C GLY A 17 -43.24 -31.04 -1.20
N GLN A 18 -44.49 -31.48 -1.39
CA GLN A 18 -45.74 -30.80 -1.01
C GLN A 18 -45.99 -30.84 0.49
N TYR A 19 -46.58 -29.77 1.00
CA TYR A 19 -47.21 -29.68 2.33
C TYR A 19 -48.61 -30.30 2.31
N PRO A 20 -49.14 -30.90 3.39
CA PRO A 20 -50.54 -30.99 3.63
C PRO A 20 -51.00 -30.10 4.79
N GLU A 21 -52.24 -29.59 4.58
CA GLU A 21 -53.01 -28.70 5.42
C GLU A 21 -53.62 -29.35 6.67
N ALA A 22 -53.88 -28.49 7.67
CA ALA A 22 -55.04 -28.36 8.53
C ALA A 22 -55.41 -29.48 9.51
N GLY A 23 -55.54 -29.08 10.74
CA GLY A 23 -56.29 -29.76 11.79
C GLY A 23 -56.57 -28.82 12.95
N TRP A 24 -57.77 -28.22 12.97
CA TRP A 24 -58.32 -27.47 14.11
C TRP A 24 -58.81 -28.45 15.16
N VAL A 25 -58.31 -28.33 16.42
CA VAL A 25 -59.02 -28.86 17.58
C VAL A 25 -59.04 -27.81 18.67
N SER A 26 -60.25 -27.41 18.99
CA SER A 26 -60.62 -26.59 20.14
C SER A 26 -60.80 -27.48 21.34
N CYS A 27 -60.32 -27.10 22.53
CA CYS A 27 -61.08 -27.23 23.78
C CYS A 27 -60.28 -26.81 25.02
N ALA A 28 -61.02 -26.13 25.84
CA ALA A 28 -61.11 -26.14 27.29
C ALA A 28 -60.28 -25.16 28.12
N PHE A 29 -61.03 -24.27 28.72
CA PHE A 29 -60.70 -23.40 29.84
C PHE A 29 -60.18 -24.19 31.05
N GLY A 30 -59.06 -23.75 31.57
CA GLY A 30 -58.55 -24.10 32.89
C GLY A 30 -57.93 -22.91 33.58
N THR A 31 -58.61 -22.34 34.52
CA THR A 31 -58.15 -21.27 35.42
C THR A 31 -57.06 -21.81 36.34
N VAL A 32 -55.86 -21.28 36.26
CA VAL A 32 -54.82 -21.48 37.30
C VAL A 32 -54.10 -20.18 37.61
N ARG A 33 -54.21 -19.82 38.85
CA ARG A 33 -53.57 -18.84 39.70
C ARG A 33 -52.29 -18.16 39.17
N ALA A 34 -52.31 -16.83 39.22
CA ALA A 34 -51.18 -15.94 39.09
C ALA A 34 -50.09 -16.25 40.10
N SER A 35 -48.93 -16.71 39.63
CA SER A 35 -47.66 -16.63 40.37
C SER A 35 -46.79 -15.63 39.64
N ILE A 36 -46.63 -14.45 40.25
CA ILE A 36 -45.72 -13.39 39.78
C ILE A 36 -44.30 -13.93 40.04
N ALA A 37 -43.68 -14.49 39.02
CA ALA A 37 -42.25 -14.74 38.98
C ALA A 37 -41.56 -13.48 38.50
N LEU A 38 -40.93 -12.74 39.43
CA LEU A 38 -40.07 -11.59 39.18
C LEU A 38 -38.80 -12.10 38.50
N LEU A 39 -38.80 -12.11 37.17
CA LEU A 39 -37.63 -12.38 36.35
C LEU A 39 -36.72 -11.15 36.46
N VAL A 40 -35.75 -11.19 37.37
CA VAL A 40 -34.61 -10.28 37.37
C VAL A 40 -33.79 -10.55 36.12
N LEU A 41 -33.98 -9.75 35.10
CA LEU A 41 -33.09 -9.65 33.94
C LEU A 41 -31.74 -9.12 34.41
N LEU A 42 -30.85 -10.00 34.85
CA LEU A 42 -29.42 -9.71 34.90
C LEU A 42 -28.97 -9.45 33.45
N SER A 43 -29.02 -8.18 33.03
CA SER A 43 -28.29 -7.71 31.88
C SER A 43 -26.80 -7.96 32.15
N LEU A 44 -26.26 -9.04 31.61
CA LEU A 44 -24.84 -9.25 31.47
C LEU A 44 -24.28 -8.13 30.61
N VAL A 45 -23.95 -7.00 31.24
CA VAL A 45 -23.08 -5.99 30.68
C VAL A 45 -21.73 -6.72 30.48
N HIS A 46 -21.53 -7.26 29.29
CA HIS A 46 -20.21 -7.69 28.90
C HIS A 46 -19.36 -6.42 28.82
N PRO A 47 -18.36 -6.25 29.69
CA PRO A 47 -17.43 -5.16 29.53
C PRO A 47 -16.82 -5.38 28.13
N SER A 48 -17.09 -4.43 27.21
CA SER A 48 -16.34 -4.33 25.97
C SER A 48 -14.87 -4.30 26.39
N ARG A 49 -14.15 -5.40 26.20
CA ARG A 49 -12.71 -5.42 26.35
C ARG A 49 -12.18 -4.37 25.37
N ALA A 50 -11.89 -3.18 25.89
CA ALA A 50 -11.03 -2.26 25.21
C ALA A 50 -9.79 -3.07 24.82
N SER A 51 -9.56 -3.25 23.52
CA SER A 51 -8.38 -3.95 23.03
C SER A 51 -7.18 -3.22 23.62
N ALA A 52 -6.46 -3.87 24.52
CA ALA A 52 -5.24 -3.30 25.09
C ALA A 52 -4.34 -2.93 23.91
N ALA A 53 -3.83 -1.69 23.91
CA ALA A 53 -2.89 -1.22 22.89
C ALA A 53 -1.76 -2.24 22.77
N ASN A 54 -1.46 -2.69 21.54
CA ASN A 54 -0.36 -3.62 21.29
C ASN A 54 0.93 -2.80 21.22
N PRO A 55 1.86 -2.90 22.19
CA PRO A 55 3.07 -2.09 22.24
C PRO A 55 3.96 -2.27 21.00
N ASP A 56 3.95 -3.45 20.38
CA ASP A 56 4.68 -3.70 19.13
C ASP A 56 4.07 -2.92 17.95
N GLN A 57 2.74 -2.84 17.89
CA GLN A 57 2.03 -2.03 16.89
C GLN A 57 2.36 -0.54 17.03
N ASP A 58 2.27 -0.02 18.26
CA ASP A 58 2.51 1.39 18.54
C ASP A 58 3.97 1.77 18.22
N THR A 59 4.94 0.92 18.58
CA THR A 59 6.35 1.11 18.28
C THR A 59 6.62 1.13 16.77
N ALA A 60 6.11 0.13 16.05
CA ALA A 60 6.31 -0.01 14.61
C ALA A 60 5.68 1.15 13.84
N LEU A 61 4.43 1.50 14.19
CA LEU A 61 3.67 2.56 13.52
C LEU A 61 4.27 3.94 13.79
N THR A 62 4.53 4.26 15.06
CA THR A 62 5.12 5.54 15.47
C THR A 62 6.51 5.73 14.86
N GLY A 63 7.36 4.71 14.90
CA GLY A 63 8.69 4.77 14.30
C GLY A 63 8.65 4.99 12.78
N SER A 64 7.74 4.32 12.08
CA SER A 64 7.56 4.50 10.64
C SER A 64 7.06 5.90 10.29
N ARG A 65 6.06 6.43 11.02
CA ARG A 65 5.57 7.80 10.84
C ARG A 65 6.65 8.83 11.11
N GLN A 66 7.34 8.74 12.24
CA GLN A 66 8.43 9.67 12.60
C GLN A 66 9.55 9.68 11.57
N ARG A 67 9.86 8.54 10.95
CA ARG A 67 10.82 8.47 9.85
C ARG A 67 10.35 9.29 8.64
N ILE A 68 9.09 9.16 8.24
CA ILE A 68 8.49 9.91 7.12
C ILE A 68 8.40 11.40 7.43
N GLU A 69 8.00 11.77 8.65
CA GLU A 69 7.87 13.14 9.12
C GLU A 69 9.21 13.89 9.26
N LYS A 70 10.33 13.17 9.22
CA LYS A 70 11.69 13.73 9.25
C LYS A 70 12.35 13.78 7.87
N LEU A 71 11.64 13.43 6.80
CA LEU A 71 12.22 13.44 5.46
C LEU A 71 12.62 14.85 5.00
N ASP A 72 13.88 14.98 4.57
CA ASP A 72 14.44 16.16 3.92
C ASP A 72 15.61 15.71 3.04
N TYR A 73 15.32 15.26 1.80
CA TYR A 73 16.32 14.62 0.97
C TYR A 73 16.29 15.08 -0.48
N ARG A 74 17.46 14.96 -1.13
CA ARG A 74 17.63 14.88 -2.58
C ARG A 74 18.30 13.56 -2.90
N MET A 75 17.89 12.89 -3.98
CA MET A 75 18.53 11.67 -4.43
C MET A 75 18.53 11.58 -5.96
N SER A 76 19.50 10.88 -6.48
CA SER A 76 19.59 10.50 -7.89
C SER A 76 19.99 9.03 -8.02
N GLY A 77 19.65 8.43 -9.16
CA GLY A 77 19.96 7.03 -9.38
C GLY A 77 19.33 6.49 -10.66
N ARG A 78 19.11 5.19 -10.67
CA ARG A 78 18.53 4.46 -11.80
C ARG A 78 17.30 3.66 -11.37
N LEU A 79 16.32 3.68 -12.24
CA LEU A 79 15.20 2.76 -12.20
C LEU A 79 15.36 1.80 -13.40
N THR A 80 15.45 0.50 -13.14
CA THR A 80 15.70 -0.52 -14.17
C THR A 80 14.55 -1.51 -14.20
N ARG A 81 13.93 -1.69 -15.34
CA ARG A 81 13.05 -2.83 -15.62
C ARG A 81 13.89 -4.01 -16.13
N VAL A 82 13.79 -5.15 -15.49
CA VAL A 82 14.42 -6.41 -15.92
C VAL A 82 13.31 -7.34 -16.44
N GLU A 83 13.29 -7.61 -17.72
CA GLU A 83 12.34 -8.52 -18.37
C GLU A 83 12.73 -9.99 -18.11
N SER A 84 11.79 -10.92 -18.35
CA SER A 84 12.03 -12.37 -18.15
C SER A 84 13.17 -12.94 -19.01
N ASN A 85 13.45 -12.36 -20.17
CA ASN A 85 14.55 -12.73 -21.05
C ASN A 85 15.90 -12.10 -20.64
N GLY A 86 15.93 -11.38 -19.50
CA GLY A 86 17.13 -10.70 -19.00
C GLY A 86 17.40 -9.33 -19.63
N LYS A 87 16.59 -8.88 -20.59
CA LYS A 87 16.70 -7.53 -21.17
C LYS A 87 16.46 -6.49 -20.09
N ARG A 88 17.25 -5.42 -20.09
CA ARG A 88 17.19 -4.31 -19.15
C ARG A 88 16.81 -3.02 -19.84
N ILE A 89 15.83 -2.32 -19.28
CA ILE A 89 15.45 -0.97 -19.69
C ILE A 89 15.78 -0.05 -18.53
N ASN A 90 16.68 0.90 -18.78
CA ASN A 90 17.19 1.79 -17.74
C ASN A 90 16.60 3.19 -17.89
N TYR A 91 16.22 3.78 -16.77
CA TYR A 91 15.74 5.15 -16.63
C TYR A 91 16.62 5.87 -15.62
N LYS A 92 16.95 7.13 -15.89
CA LYS A 92 17.51 8.02 -14.87
C LYS A 92 16.40 8.44 -13.91
N PHE A 93 16.73 8.52 -12.64
CA PHE A 93 15.80 8.91 -11.58
C PHE A 93 16.41 10.01 -10.74
N VAL A 94 15.66 11.10 -10.54
CA VAL A 94 16.00 12.18 -9.61
C VAL A 94 14.77 12.46 -8.77
N ALA A 95 14.95 12.57 -7.47
CA ALA A 95 13.86 12.90 -6.56
C ALA A 95 14.31 13.81 -5.43
N LYS A 96 13.37 14.58 -4.90
CA LYS A 96 13.49 15.33 -3.67
C LYS A 96 12.20 15.19 -2.86
N GLY A 97 12.36 15.05 -1.55
CA GLY A 97 11.24 14.92 -0.62
C GLY A 97 11.48 15.71 0.64
N HIS A 98 10.42 16.34 1.15
CA HIS A 98 10.45 17.07 2.41
C HIS A 98 9.08 17.01 3.09
N TRP A 99 9.11 16.82 4.40
CA TRP A 99 7.92 16.93 5.22
C TRP A 99 7.74 18.37 5.71
N PHE A 100 6.64 18.98 5.32
CA PHE A 100 6.19 20.31 5.75
C PHE A 100 5.14 20.21 6.86
N PRO A 101 4.76 21.29 7.56
CA PRO A 101 3.68 21.27 8.54
C PRO A 101 2.32 20.78 8.01
N ASP A 102 2.08 20.85 6.70
CA ASP A 102 0.87 20.35 6.02
C ASP A 102 1.04 18.94 5.40
N GLY A 103 2.23 18.33 5.52
CA GLY A 103 2.52 16.97 5.06
C GLY A 103 3.71 16.86 4.12
N LEU A 104 3.87 15.68 3.52
CA LEU A 104 4.96 15.34 2.61
C LEU A 104 4.75 15.95 1.22
N ARG A 105 5.82 16.45 0.63
CA ARG A 105 5.95 16.70 -0.81
C ARG A 105 7.09 15.88 -1.36
N LEU A 106 6.82 15.15 -2.43
CA LEU A 106 7.78 14.38 -3.18
C LEU A 106 7.73 14.83 -4.63
N LEU A 107 8.82 15.35 -5.14
CA LEU A 107 9.02 15.71 -6.53
C LEU A 107 9.99 14.71 -7.15
N CYS A 108 9.58 14.07 -8.24
CA CYS A 108 10.35 13.02 -8.91
C CYS A 108 10.36 13.27 -10.43
N GLU A 109 11.52 13.05 -11.04
CA GLU A 109 11.70 13.04 -12.48
C GLU A 109 12.32 11.71 -12.90
N ILE A 110 11.73 11.09 -13.92
CA ILE A 110 12.22 9.85 -14.50
C ILE A 110 12.40 10.06 -15.99
N SER A 111 13.61 9.88 -16.48
CA SER A 111 13.97 10.07 -17.89
C SER A 111 14.41 8.74 -18.49
N GLY A 112 13.74 8.34 -19.56
CA GLY A 112 13.96 7.05 -20.24
C GLY A 112 14.72 7.18 -21.55
N PRO A 113 14.88 6.09 -22.29
CA PRO A 113 15.37 6.09 -23.64
C PRO A 113 14.49 6.97 -24.56
N GLY A 114 15.11 7.69 -25.49
CA GLY A 114 14.38 8.42 -26.54
C GLY A 114 13.61 9.64 -26.07
N SER A 115 14.09 10.37 -25.07
CA SER A 115 13.47 11.60 -24.54
C SER A 115 12.15 11.41 -23.77
N ALA A 116 11.72 10.17 -23.51
CA ALA A 116 10.56 9.92 -22.67
C ALA A 116 10.85 10.38 -21.22
N LYS A 117 10.12 11.40 -20.79
CA LYS A 117 10.29 12.01 -19.47
C LYS A 117 8.94 12.01 -18.76
N THR A 118 8.94 11.58 -17.51
CA THR A 118 7.80 11.65 -16.61
C THR A 118 8.21 12.47 -15.39
N SER A 119 7.41 13.45 -15.05
CA SER A 119 7.63 14.27 -13.87
C SER A 119 6.42 14.17 -12.94
N LEU A 120 6.66 13.98 -11.65
CA LEU A 120 5.63 13.73 -10.66
C LEU A 120 5.79 14.67 -9.46
N LEU A 121 4.70 15.26 -9.03
CA LEU A 121 4.60 15.91 -7.74
C LEU A 121 3.53 15.20 -6.91
N LEU A 122 3.97 14.46 -5.90
CA LEU A 122 3.10 13.83 -4.94
C LEU A 122 3.02 14.70 -3.68
N ARG A 123 1.80 14.88 -3.19
CA ARG A 123 1.52 15.51 -1.91
C ARG A 123 0.77 14.52 -1.05
N MET A 124 1.24 14.32 0.17
CA MET A 124 0.53 13.53 1.18
C MET A 124 0.29 14.43 2.39
N SER A 125 -0.97 14.59 2.78
CA SER A 125 -1.33 15.38 3.96
C SER A 125 -0.86 14.70 5.24
N VAL A 126 -0.94 15.40 6.37
CA VAL A 126 -0.67 14.85 7.71
C VAL A 126 -1.60 13.68 8.08
N THR A 127 -2.73 13.54 7.40
CA THR A 127 -3.69 12.43 7.58
C THR A 127 -3.51 11.31 6.56
N GLY A 128 -2.48 11.37 5.70
CA GLY A 128 -2.18 10.33 4.71
C GLY A 128 -2.94 10.45 3.38
N GLN A 129 -3.75 11.52 3.18
CA GLN A 129 -4.44 11.75 1.91
C GLN A 129 -3.44 12.15 0.82
N VAL A 130 -3.46 11.46 -0.30
CA VAL A 130 -2.51 11.64 -1.40
C VAL A 130 -3.16 12.38 -2.57
N THR A 131 -2.36 13.24 -3.20
CA THR A 131 -2.66 13.84 -4.51
C THR A 131 -1.43 13.69 -5.39
N ILE A 132 -1.62 13.30 -6.63
CA ILE A 132 -0.55 13.12 -7.63
C ILE A 132 -0.81 14.08 -8.78
N GLU A 133 0.15 14.94 -9.06
CA GLU A 133 0.23 15.73 -10.29
C GLU A 133 1.35 15.17 -11.16
N ALA A 134 1.13 15.10 -12.46
CA ALA A 134 2.08 14.53 -13.39
C ALA A 134 2.22 15.36 -14.67
N VAL A 135 3.43 15.35 -15.25
CA VAL A 135 3.68 15.65 -16.65
C VAL A 135 4.10 14.33 -17.29
N LEU A 136 3.25 13.78 -18.13
CA LEU A 136 3.47 12.48 -18.77
C LEU A 136 4.23 12.66 -20.08
N PRO A 137 4.81 11.57 -20.65
CA PRO A 137 5.51 11.63 -21.93
C PRO A 137 4.62 12.23 -23.02
N GLY A 138 5.13 13.27 -23.69
CA GLY A 138 4.40 14.01 -24.73
C GLY A 138 3.52 15.16 -24.23
N GLU A 139 3.27 15.26 -22.94
CA GLU A 139 2.56 16.39 -22.32
C GLU A 139 3.52 17.55 -22.03
N LYS A 140 3.01 18.78 -22.11
CA LYS A 140 3.77 20.02 -21.83
C LYS A 140 3.40 20.63 -20.49
N THR A 141 2.24 20.28 -19.96
CA THR A 141 1.68 20.85 -18.73
C THR A 141 1.35 19.76 -17.73
N ALA A 142 1.51 20.10 -16.46
CA ALA A 142 1.11 19.20 -15.38
C ALA A 142 -0.41 19.13 -15.27
N SER A 143 -0.91 17.94 -14.98
CA SER A 143 -2.31 17.69 -14.64
C SER A 143 -2.42 16.80 -13.41
N VAL A 144 -3.54 16.92 -12.70
CA VAL A 144 -3.84 16.00 -11.60
C VAL A 144 -4.09 14.62 -12.20
N LEU A 145 -3.30 13.64 -11.77
CA LEU A 145 -3.46 12.26 -12.20
C LEU A 145 -4.76 11.69 -11.59
N PRO A 146 -5.74 11.28 -12.42
CA PRO A 146 -6.98 10.70 -11.90
C PRO A 146 -6.70 9.40 -11.16
N PHE A 147 -7.54 9.09 -10.16
CA PHE A 147 -7.35 7.92 -9.30
C PHE A 147 -7.22 6.62 -10.09
N GLU A 148 -7.99 6.47 -11.14
CA GLU A 148 -8.03 5.30 -12.01
C GLU A 148 -6.65 4.95 -12.59
N ARG A 149 -5.74 5.92 -12.63
CA ARG A 149 -4.38 5.77 -13.16
C ARG A 149 -3.30 5.58 -12.09
N TRP A 150 -3.64 5.66 -10.80
CA TRP A 150 -2.63 5.58 -9.74
C TRP A 150 -1.87 4.26 -9.71
N ASN A 151 -2.53 3.16 -10.11
CA ASN A 151 -1.89 1.84 -10.21
C ASN A 151 -1.30 1.54 -11.60
N ASP A 152 -1.33 2.48 -12.55
CA ASP A 152 -0.64 2.33 -13.82
C ASP A 152 0.86 2.13 -13.58
N PRO A 153 1.53 1.30 -14.40
CA PRO A 153 2.96 1.08 -14.32
C PRO A 153 3.73 2.38 -14.56
N LEU A 154 4.53 2.81 -13.58
CA LEU A 154 5.40 3.97 -13.70
C LEU A 154 6.50 3.66 -14.72
N VAL A 155 6.47 4.33 -15.87
CA VAL A 155 7.35 4.13 -17.03
C VAL A 155 7.50 2.65 -17.46
N GLY A 156 6.45 1.85 -17.30
CA GLY A 156 6.46 0.42 -17.65
C GLY A 156 7.15 -0.51 -16.65
N THR A 157 7.45 -0.04 -15.46
CA THR A 157 8.06 -0.83 -14.37
C THR A 157 7.01 -1.53 -13.50
N ASP A 158 7.45 -2.29 -12.48
CA ASP A 158 6.55 -2.88 -11.49
C ASP A 158 6.13 -1.88 -10.39
N PHE A 159 6.78 -0.73 -10.32
CA PHE A 159 6.31 0.38 -9.53
C PHE A 159 5.10 1.05 -10.20
N SER A 160 4.15 1.50 -9.41
CA SER A 160 3.06 2.37 -9.85
C SER A 160 3.26 3.79 -9.30
N TYR A 161 2.44 4.73 -9.75
CA TYR A 161 2.46 6.09 -9.22
C TYR A 161 2.19 6.13 -7.71
N GLU A 162 1.26 5.29 -7.24
CA GLU A 162 0.91 5.17 -5.82
C GLU A 162 2.04 4.58 -4.96
N ASP A 163 2.92 3.76 -5.55
CA ASP A 163 4.03 3.14 -4.80
C ASP A 163 5.11 4.12 -4.37
N MET A 164 5.09 5.34 -4.90
CA MET A 164 6.07 6.38 -4.59
C MET A 164 5.91 6.99 -3.19
N VAL A 165 4.83 6.71 -2.48
CA VAL A 165 4.58 7.17 -1.10
C VAL A 165 4.21 6.02 -0.18
N GLU A 166 4.53 6.15 1.10
CA GLU A 166 4.25 5.15 2.13
C GLU A 166 3.05 5.59 3.00
N ASN A 167 1.92 5.92 2.35
CA ASN A 167 0.73 6.42 3.02
C ASN A 167 0.01 5.36 3.88
N GLN A 168 0.31 4.06 3.70
CA GLN A 168 -0.28 2.96 4.47
C GLN A 168 -0.06 3.11 5.98
N PHE A 169 1.02 3.76 6.42
CA PHE A 169 1.25 4.02 7.83
C PHE A 169 0.31 5.06 8.45
N PHE A 170 -0.41 5.82 7.61
CA PHE A 170 -1.40 6.82 8.03
C PHE A 170 -2.84 6.32 7.90
N TRP A 171 -3.07 5.13 7.34
CA TRP A 171 -4.40 4.53 7.28
C TRP A 171 -4.94 4.22 8.67
N LYS A 172 -6.28 4.20 8.78
CA LYS A 172 -6.97 4.06 10.06
C LYS A 172 -6.79 2.68 10.69
N ASN A 173 -6.79 1.63 9.90
CA ASN A 173 -6.83 0.26 10.40
C ASN A 173 -5.42 -0.33 10.37
N GLN A 174 -4.84 -0.48 11.54
CA GLN A 174 -3.50 -1.04 11.76
C GLN A 174 -3.61 -2.29 12.63
N GLU A 175 -2.89 -3.33 12.28
CA GLU A 175 -2.88 -4.61 13.00
C GLU A 175 -1.45 -5.12 13.11
N ALA A 176 -0.96 -5.34 14.34
CA ALA A 176 0.30 -6.05 14.52
C ALA A 176 0.05 -7.55 14.36
N LEU A 177 0.77 -8.16 13.46
CA LEU A 177 0.86 -9.61 13.32
C LEU A 177 1.97 -10.15 14.21
N PRO A 178 2.02 -11.47 14.47
CA PRO A 178 3.15 -12.07 15.18
C PRO A 178 4.48 -11.65 14.57
N PRO A 179 5.49 -11.33 15.42
CA PRO A 179 6.80 -10.94 14.91
C PRO A 179 7.44 -12.08 14.11
N GLU A 180 8.15 -11.71 13.05
CA GLU A 180 8.82 -12.67 12.17
C GLU A 180 10.27 -12.27 11.92
N LYS A 181 11.07 -13.24 11.48
CA LYS A 181 12.40 -12.96 10.94
C LYS A 181 12.31 -12.76 9.43
N PHE A 182 12.95 -11.70 8.94
CA PHE A 182 13.20 -11.53 7.51
C PHE A 182 14.72 -11.56 7.26
N GLY A 183 15.19 -12.66 6.69
CA GLY A 183 16.60 -12.98 6.68
C GLY A 183 17.17 -13.09 8.11
N ALA A 184 18.21 -12.32 8.40
CA ALA A 184 18.81 -12.28 9.74
C ALA A 184 18.19 -11.22 10.68
N ARG A 185 17.12 -10.53 10.25
CA ARG A 185 16.55 -9.39 10.97
C ARG A 185 15.30 -9.82 11.73
N ASP A 186 15.20 -9.44 13.00
CA ASP A 186 13.98 -9.55 13.78
C ASP A 186 13.08 -8.38 13.41
N CYS A 187 11.84 -8.68 13.00
CA CYS A 187 10.92 -7.67 12.48
C CYS A 187 9.63 -7.60 13.30
N PHE A 188 9.12 -6.39 13.47
CA PHE A 188 7.69 -6.18 13.65
C PHE A 188 6.99 -6.46 12.32
N VAL A 189 5.83 -7.08 12.36
CA VAL A 189 4.99 -7.27 11.16
C VAL A 189 3.72 -6.47 11.35
N LEU A 190 3.56 -5.44 10.53
CA LEU A 190 2.41 -4.54 10.57
C LEU A 190 1.55 -4.72 9.33
N LYS A 191 0.27 -5.02 9.52
CA LYS A 191 -0.72 -5.06 8.45
C LYS A 191 -1.59 -3.82 8.50
N SER A 192 -1.51 -3.00 7.47
CA SER A 192 -2.28 -1.79 7.29
C SER A 192 -3.43 -2.04 6.32
N LYS A 193 -4.65 -1.62 6.67
CA LYS A 193 -5.83 -1.67 5.79
C LYS A 193 -6.43 -0.28 5.66
N PRO A 194 -6.82 0.14 4.45
CA PRO A 194 -7.45 1.43 4.26
C PRO A 194 -8.80 1.52 4.97
N GLY A 195 -9.14 2.69 5.46
CA GLY A 195 -10.49 3.05 5.88
C GLY A 195 -11.31 3.54 4.69
N SER A 196 -12.59 3.89 4.94
CA SER A 196 -13.50 4.35 3.89
C SER A 196 -13.10 5.66 3.20
N GLN A 197 -12.27 6.47 3.86
CA GLN A 197 -11.77 7.75 3.35
C GLN A 197 -10.42 7.63 2.63
N ASP A 198 -9.75 6.48 2.74
CA ASP A 198 -8.45 6.26 2.13
C ASP A 198 -8.61 5.87 0.66
N ARG A 199 -8.11 6.70 -0.25
CA ARG A 199 -8.06 6.40 -1.68
C ARG A 199 -6.80 5.61 -1.97
N THR A 200 -6.96 4.35 -2.37
CA THR A 200 -5.86 3.44 -2.69
C THR A 200 -6.36 2.25 -3.53
N TYR A 201 -5.48 1.72 -4.37
CA TYR A 201 -5.71 0.47 -5.10
C TYR A 201 -5.40 -0.78 -4.26
N TYR A 202 -4.95 -0.61 -3.02
CA TYR A 202 -4.60 -1.73 -2.16
C TYR A 202 -5.70 -2.06 -1.16
N ASP A 203 -5.98 -3.36 -0.98
CA ASP A 203 -6.84 -3.86 0.09
C ASP A 203 -6.09 -3.95 1.41
N SER A 204 -4.79 -4.25 1.33
CA SER A 204 -3.92 -4.27 2.50
C SER A 204 -2.45 -4.14 2.11
N VAL A 205 -1.65 -3.66 3.06
CA VAL A 205 -0.20 -3.63 2.98
C VAL A 205 0.36 -4.31 4.23
N THR A 206 1.16 -5.35 4.04
CA THR A 206 1.91 -5.99 5.13
C THR A 206 3.36 -5.56 5.06
N THR A 207 3.89 -5.03 6.15
CA THR A 207 5.23 -4.47 6.22
C THR A 207 6.04 -5.15 7.31
N TRP A 208 7.20 -5.71 6.96
CA TRP A 208 8.23 -6.18 7.89
C TRP A 208 9.17 -5.03 8.22
N ILE A 209 9.15 -4.59 9.46
CA ILE A 209 9.90 -3.44 9.97
C ILE A 209 10.98 -3.97 10.90
N ASP A 210 12.24 -3.77 10.54
CA ASP A 210 13.38 -4.16 11.37
C ASP A 210 13.30 -3.47 12.74
N ARG A 211 13.35 -4.27 13.81
CA ARG A 211 13.18 -3.79 15.20
C ARG A 211 14.31 -2.87 15.66
N GLY A 212 15.53 -3.08 15.14
CA GLY A 212 16.70 -2.31 15.55
C GLY A 212 16.80 -0.92 14.93
N ILE A 213 16.22 -0.73 13.73
CA ILE A 213 16.38 0.50 12.96
C ILE A 213 15.05 1.16 12.57
N LEU A 214 13.93 0.53 12.85
CA LEU A 214 12.54 0.98 12.54
C LEU A 214 12.36 1.35 11.05
N PHE A 215 12.97 0.53 10.17
CA PHE A 215 12.92 0.72 8.72
C PHE A 215 12.27 -0.50 8.05
N PRO A 216 11.40 -0.32 7.03
CA PRO A 216 10.83 -1.43 6.28
C PRO A 216 11.91 -2.16 5.50
N VAL A 217 11.95 -3.49 5.62
CA VAL A 217 12.88 -4.36 4.90
C VAL A 217 12.20 -5.21 3.85
N HIS A 218 10.89 -5.42 4.02
CA HIS A 218 10.04 -6.14 3.11
C HIS A 218 8.60 -5.59 3.19
N VAL A 219 7.96 -5.41 2.05
CA VAL A 219 6.58 -4.94 1.96
C VAL A 219 5.82 -5.77 0.94
N VAL A 220 4.64 -6.25 1.32
CA VAL A 220 3.70 -6.93 0.42
C VAL A 220 2.41 -6.13 0.35
N LYS A 221 2.06 -5.66 -0.84
CA LYS A 221 0.84 -4.92 -1.11
C LYS A 221 -0.14 -5.81 -1.87
N THR A 222 -1.37 -5.96 -1.37
CA THR A 222 -2.42 -6.76 -2.01
C THR A 222 -3.35 -5.85 -2.80
N LEU A 223 -3.46 -6.07 -4.10
CA LEU A 223 -4.30 -5.28 -5.00
C LEU A 223 -5.78 -5.57 -4.80
N ARG A 224 -6.58 -4.53 -4.73
CA ARG A 224 -8.04 -4.60 -4.60
C ARG A 224 -8.66 -5.27 -5.82
N GLY A 225 -9.67 -6.09 -5.58
CA GLY A 225 -10.47 -6.76 -6.61
C GLY A 225 -9.80 -7.97 -7.23
N THR A 226 -8.46 -8.00 -7.36
CA THR A 226 -7.74 -9.15 -7.95
C THR A 226 -7.07 -10.04 -6.91
N GLY A 227 -6.74 -9.50 -5.73
CA GLY A 227 -5.95 -10.19 -4.73
C GLY A 227 -4.48 -10.41 -5.12
N GLN A 228 -4.06 -9.97 -6.31
CA GLN A 228 -2.66 -10.07 -6.74
C GLN A 228 -1.75 -9.27 -5.80
N GLN A 229 -0.52 -9.75 -5.63
CA GLN A 229 0.44 -9.13 -4.74
C GLN A 229 1.54 -8.40 -5.52
N LYS A 230 1.96 -7.26 -4.98
CA LYS A 230 3.22 -6.60 -5.29
C LYS A 230 4.15 -6.74 -4.10
N GLU A 231 5.38 -7.13 -4.34
CA GLU A 231 6.40 -7.31 -3.33
C GLU A 231 7.52 -6.29 -3.51
N PHE A 232 7.96 -5.68 -2.40
CA PHE A 232 9.06 -4.73 -2.37
C PHE A 232 10.11 -5.20 -1.37
N LEU A 233 11.35 -5.30 -1.82
CA LEU A 233 12.50 -5.74 -1.04
C LEU A 233 13.51 -4.60 -0.95
N TYR A 234 13.98 -4.30 0.26
CA TYR A 234 14.86 -3.18 0.53
C TYR A 234 16.25 -3.66 0.90
N TYR A 235 17.26 -3.19 0.17
CA TYR A 235 18.66 -3.62 0.32
C TYR A 235 19.59 -2.43 0.57
N GLY A 236 20.82 -2.74 1.03
CA GLY A 236 21.88 -1.75 1.24
C GLY A 236 21.50 -0.68 2.26
N LEU A 237 20.95 -1.11 3.40
CA LEU A 237 20.47 -0.19 4.43
C LEU A 237 21.63 0.59 5.03
N ARG A 238 21.52 1.92 5.03
CA ARG A 238 22.50 2.84 5.60
C ARG A 238 21.83 4.10 6.13
N GLN A 239 22.53 4.84 6.96
CA GLN A 239 22.07 6.15 7.40
C GLN A 239 22.44 7.24 6.38
N VAL A 240 21.47 8.08 6.04
CA VAL A 240 21.63 9.27 5.19
C VAL A 240 20.96 10.44 5.91
N GLY A 241 21.76 11.45 6.29
CA GLY A 241 21.25 12.59 7.05
C GLY A 241 20.74 12.27 8.46
N GLY A 242 21.13 11.11 9.03
CA GLY A 242 20.67 10.63 10.33
C GLY A 242 19.42 9.74 10.28
N LEU A 243 18.86 9.51 9.09
CA LEU A 243 17.75 8.59 8.88
C LEU A 243 18.21 7.33 8.15
N TRP A 244 17.66 6.18 8.53
CA TRP A 244 17.87 4.94 7.80
C TRP A 244 17.20 5.00 6.43
N SER A 245 17.89 4.53 5.41
CA SER A 245 17.45 4.49 4.02
C SER A 245 18.00 3.25 3.33
N ALA A 246 17.28 2.74 2.33
CA ALA A 246 17.76 1.70 1.43
C ALA A 246 18.49 2.34 0.25
N THR A 247 19.56 1.69 -0.23
CA THR A 247 20.22 2.09 -1.50
C THR A 247 19.61 1.39 -2.71
N GLN A 248 18.85 0.32 -2.48
CA GLN A 248 18.19 -0.43 -3.53
C GLN A 248 16.80 -0.85 -3.07
N VAL A 249 15.82 -0.77 -3.98
CA VAL A 249 14.46 -1.28 -3.79
C VAL A 249 14.10 -2.12 -5.00
N GLU A 250 13.86 -3.41 -4.80
CA GLU A 250 13.33 -4.29 -5.84
C GLU A 250 11.82 -4.38 -5.73
N ALA A 251 11.12 -4.24 -6.85
CA ALA A 251 9.68 -4.44 -6.95
C ALA A 251 9.37 -5.61 -7.88
N LYS A 252 8.43 -6.46 -7.48
CA LYS A 252 7.89 -7.58 -8.25
C LYS A 252 6.37 -7.57 -8.16
N GLN A 253 5.72 -7.98 -9.23
CA GLN A 253 4.27 -8.18 -9.24
C GLN A 253 3.93 -9.63 -9.55
N GLN A 254 3.09 -10.23 -8.74
CA GLN A 254 2.60 -11.60 -8.95
C GLN A 254 1.96 -11.73 -10.34
N GLY A 255 2.33 -12.79 -11.06
CA GLY A 255 1.84 -13.06 -12.43
C GLY A 255 2.53 -12.25 -13.52
N LYS A 256 3.42 -11.30 -13.18
CA LYS A 256 4.27 -10.60 -14.17
C LYS A 256 5.70 -11.12 -14.09
N PRO A 257 6.27 -11.58 -15.22
CA PRO A 257 7.65 -12.04 -15.24
C PRO A 257 8.64 -10.87 -15.13
N GLY A 258 9.81 -11.13 -14.52
CA GLY A 258 10.85 -10.13 -14.30
C GLY A 258 10.66 -9.33 -13.01
N SER A 259 11.41 -8.24 -12.87
CA SER A 259 11.35 -7.33 -11.72
C SER A 259 11.79 -5.92 -12.10
N SER A 260 11.59 -4.98 -11.20
CA SER A 260 12.09 -3.61 -11.35
C SER A 260 12.96 -3.24 -10.15
N LEU A 261 14.08 -2.59 -10.42
CA LEU A 261 15.07 -2.23 -9.42
C LEU A 261 15.31 -0.72 -9.43
N LEU A 262 15.02 -0.06 -8.32
CA LEU A 262 15.44 1.30 -8.04
C LEU A 262 16.79 1.26 -7.30
N VAL A 263 17.82 1.88 -7.86
CA VAL A 263 19.15 2.01 -7.27
C VAL A 263 19.44 3.48 -7.02
N ILE A 264 19.72 3.84 -5.76
CA ILE A 264 20.12 5.19 -5.36
C ILE A 264 21.62 5.28 -5.43
N GLU A 265 22.15 6.13 -6.31
CA GLU A 265 23.57 6.30 -6.59
C GLU A 265 24.16 7.52 -5.88
N GLY A 266 23.34 8.55 -5.65
CA GLY A 266 23.75 9.78 -4.98
C GLY A 266 22.63 10.44 -4.20
N GLY A 267 22.99 11.40 -3.34
CA GLY A 267 22.01 12.19 -2.63
C GLY A 267 22.45 12.74 -1.28
N SER A 268 21.59 13.51 -0.67
CA SER A 268 21.75 14.12 0.64
C SER A 268 20.47 13.94 1.46
N GLY A 269 20.61 13.62 2.74
CA GLY A 269 19.49 13.50 3.69
C GLY A 269 19.26 14.75 4.55
N LYS A 270 19.87 15.88 4.22
CA LYS A 270 19.70 17.21 4.84
C LYS A 270 19.73 18.27 3.76
N ALA A 271 18.77 18.21 2.84
CA ALA A 271 18.77 19.01 1.63
C ALA A 271 18.28 20.45 1.86
N LYS A 272 17.69 20.75 3.03
CA LYS A 272 17.16 22.06 3.42
C LYS A 272 16.17 22.62 2.38
N LEU A 273 15.20 21.78 2.00
CA LEU A 273 14.26 22.09 0.95
C LEU A 273 13.18 23.06 1.44
N ALA A 274 12.76 23.98 0.55
CA ALA A 274 11.68 24.92 0.76
C ALA A 274 10.50 24.63 -0.17
N ARG A 275 9.32 25.21 0.07
CA ARG A 275 8.11 24.99 -0.75
C ARG A 275 8.33 25.29 -2.24
N LYS A 276 9.08 26.33 -2.54
CA LYS A 276 9.44 26.71 -3.93
C LYS A 276 10.23 25.62 -4.67
N ASP A 277 10.88 24.72 -3.96
CA ASP A 277 11.60 23.61 -4.56
C ASP A 277 10.67 22.50 -5.10
N PHE A 278 9.36 22.57 -4.84
CA PHE A 278 8.35 21.59 -5.23
C PHE A 278 7.35 22.15 -6.23
N GLU A 279 7.79 23.02 -7.11
CA GLU A 279 7.00 23.51 -8.23
C GLU A 279 7.32 22.70 -9.48
N LEU A 280 6.27 22.25 -10.19
CA LEU A 280 6.43 21.45 -11.42
C LEU A 280 7.12 22.23 -12.56
N SER A 281 7.03 23.56 -12.54
CA SER A 281 7.77 24.43 -13.45
C SER A 281 9.30 24.35 -13.33
N GLN A 282 9.81 23.84 -12.21
CA GLN A 282 11.26 23.69 -11.98
C GLN A 282 11.84 22.37 -12.49
N PHE A 283 11.04 21.48 -13.08
CA PHE A 283 11.55 20.23 -13.63
C PHE A 283 12.57 20.39 -14.75
N SER A 284 12.41 21.40 -15.58
CA SER A 284 13.41 21.72 -16.62
C SER A 284 14.76 22.14 -16.05
N ALA A 285 14.77 22.75 -14.84
CA ALA A 285 15.98 23.25 -14.20
C ALA A 285 16.82 22.17 -13.47
N LEU A 286 16.22 21.01 -13.12
CA LEU A 286 16.93 19.92 -12.46
C LEU A 286 17.85 19.16 -13.43
N SER A 287 17.44 19.01 -14.69
CA SER A 287 18.24 18.28 -15.70
C SER A 287 19.40 19.10 -16.26
N GLU A 288 19.39 20.42 -16.13
CA GLU A 288 20.45 21.31 -16.65
C GLU A 288 21.60 21.54 -15.67
N LYS A 289 21.39 21.35 -14.35
CA LYS A 289 22.42 21.59 -13.34
C LYS A 289 23.33 20.39 -13.05
N GLU A 290 23.01 19.21 -13.57
CA GLU A 290 23.79 17.98 -13.43
C GLU A 290 24.57 17.60 -14.72
N LYS A 291 24.65 18.48 -15.70
CA LYS A 291 25.59 18.40 -16.81
C LYS A 291 26.85 19.21 -16.49
#